data_9bd86c87320578417d37dc1fa375de99
#
_entry.id   9bd86c87320578417d37dc1fa375de99
#
_cell.length_a   1.000
_cell.length_b   1.000
_cell.length_c   1.000
_cell.angle_alpha   90.00
_cell.angle_beta   90.00
_cell.angle_gamma   90.00
#
_symmetry.space_group_name_H-M   'P 1'
#
loop_
_entity.id
_entity.type
_entity.pdbx_description
1 polymer ?
#
loop_
_entity_poly.entity_id
_entity_poly.type
_entity_poly.pdbx_seq_one_letter_code
_entity_poly.pdbx_strand_id
1 'polypeptide(L)'
;VTEQTETSQRPVLVVDFGAQYAQLIARRVREAGVYSEIVPHTASAADIAARNPVGLILSGGPASVYEPGAPTIDEGVFDLGVPTLGICYGFQVMAQALGGQVANTGLREYGATDATVITEGTLLAGQPPEQNVWMSHGDQVQTAPDGFEVLARTAATAVAAFGSDSRKLYGVQWHPEVKHSDYGQAVLENFLHRAAGLPADWNSDNVIAEQIDRIRAQIGTGRVISALSGGVDSAVSTALVHAAVGDQLTAVFVDHGLLRKGEREQVENDYVASTGVRLITVDAVDTFLDALEGVSDPEQKRKIIGREFIRAFEKVQAELVAEAAAEGEPIRFLVQGTLYPDVVESGGGAGAANIKSHHNVGGLPEDMQFELVEPLRTLFKDEVRAIGRELGLPEAIVGRQPFPGPGLGIRIVGEVTRERLEILREADAIARAELTKAGLDAEIWQCPVVLLADVRSVGVQGDGRTYGHPIVLRPVSSEDAMTADWTRLPYDVLSKISNRITNEVRDVNRVVLDVTSKPPGTIEWE
;
A
#
# COMPACT_ATOMS: atom_id res chain seq x y z
N VAL A 1 -7.68 23.30 -16.10
CA VAL A 1 -6.76 22.23 -16.49
C VAL A 1 -7.54 20.95 -16.21
N THR A 2 -8.14 20.36 -17.26
CA THR A 2 -8.78 19.04 -17.21
C THR A 2 -7.70 18.04 -16.82
N GLU A 3 -7.81 17.44 -15.63
CA GLU A 3 -7.08 16.23 -15.28
C GLU A 3 -7.40 15.21 -16.39
N GLN A 4 -6.39 14.86 -17.19
CA GLN A 4 -6.50 13.72 -18.07
C GLN A 4 -6.70 12.50 -17.19
N THR A 5 -7.76 11.76 -17.43
CA THR A 5 -7.97 10.44 -16.80
C THR A 5 -6.70 9.62 -16.99
N GLU A 6 -6.10 9.19 -15.91
CA GLU A 6 -4.81 8.47 -15.92
C GLU A 6 -4.93 7.04 -16.50
N THR A 7 -6.13 6.65 -16.88
CA THR A 7 -6.45 5.37 -17.53
C THR A 7 -7.59 5.56 -18.53
N SER A 8 -7.65 4.71 -19.55
CA SER A 8 -8.75 4.65 -20.52
C SER A 8 -10.03 4.05 -19.91
N GLN A 9 -9.94 3.37 -18.77
CA GLN A 9 -11.08 2.71 -18.14
C GLN A 9 -11.94 3.70 -17.35
N ARG A 10 -13.26 3.53 -17.47
CA ARG A 10 -14.23 4.31 -16.69
C ARG A 10 -14.31 3.75 -15.26
N PRO A 11 -14.16 4.58 -14.22
CA PRO A 11 -14.06 4.12 -12.84
C PRO A 11 -15.43 3.75 -12.22
N VAL A 12 -15.40 2.82 -11.26
CA VAL A 12 -16.32 2.83 -10.14
C VAL A 12 -15.80 3.84 -9.13
N LEU A 13 -16.59 4.86 -8.79
CA LEU A 13 -16.17 5.85 -7.80
C LEU A 13 -16.61 5.41 -6.39
N VAL A 14 -15.66 5.36 -5.48
CA VAL A 14 -15.89 5.16 -4.06
C VAL A 14 -15.94 6.51 -3.38
N VAL A 15 -17.11 6.90 -2.89
CA VAL A 15 -17.29 8.16 -2.17
C VAL A 15 -16.89 7.96 -0.72
N ASP A 16 -15.88 8.71 -0.28
CA ASP A 16 -15.31 8.62 1.06
C ASP A 16 -15.99 9.58 2.04
N PHE A 17 -16.68 9.02 3.04
CA PHE A 17 -17.30 9.76 4.14
C PHE A 17 -16.39 9.91 5.37
N GLY A 18 -15.10 9.60 5.25
CA GLY A 18 -14.10 9.79 6.30
C GLY A 18 -13.91 8.58 7.23
N ALA A 19 -14.38 7.40 6.85
CA ALA A 19 -14.07 6.15 7.53
C ALA A 19 -12.83 5.47 6.95
N GLN A 20 -12.18 4.61 7.74
CA GLN A 20 -10.93 3.94 7.36
C GLN A 20 -11.05 2.98 6.15
N TYR A 21 -12.26 2.66 5.69
CA TYR A 21 -12.50 1.56 4.75
C TYR A 21 -12.68 1.95 3.28
N ALA A 22 -12.67 3.25 2.92
CA ALA A 22 -12.83 3.66 1.53
C ALA A 22 -11.74 3.06 0.61
N GLN A 23 -10.49 3.03 1.06
CA GLN A 23 -9.39 2.39 0.33
C GLN A 23 -9.59 0.87 0.22
N LEU A 24 -10.09 0.22 1.27
CA LEU A 24 -10.37 -1.21 1.25
C LEU A 24 -11.52 -1.54 0.28
N ILE A 25 -12.58 -0.73 0.25
CA ILE A 25 -13.67 -0.88 -0.73
C ILE A 25 -13.13 -0.76 -2.15
N ALA A 26 -12.34 0.29 -2.45
CA ALA A 26 -11.75 0.49 -3.76
C ALA A 26 -10.88 -0.70 -4.19
N ARG A 27 -10.09 -1.24 -3.26
CA ARG A 27 -9.27 -2.43 -3.49
C ARG A 27 -10.13 -3.68 -3.77
N ARG A 28 -11.22 -3.91 -3.00
CA ARG A 28 -12.14 -5.04 -3.24
C ARG A 28 -12.84 -4.97 -4.61
N VAL A 29 -13.16 -3.77 -5.08
CA VAL A 29 -13.68 -3.55 -6.44
C VAL A 29 -12.65 -3.99 -7.48
N ARG A 30 -11.38 -3.67 -7.28
CA ARG A 30 -10.29 -4.09 -8.19
C ARG A 30 -9.99 -5.58 -8.12
N GLU A 31 -10.10 -6.19 -6.96
CA GLU A 31 -10.04 -7.66 -6.81
C GLU A 31 -11.16 -8.37 -7.59
N ALA A 32 -12.32 -7.71 -7.76
CA ALA A 32 -13.39 -8.17 -8.66
C ALA A 32 -13.12 -7.85 -10.15
N GLY A 33 -11.95 -7.35 -10.51
CA GLY A 33 -11.56 -7.06 -11.88
C GLY A 33 -12.17 -5.77 -12.46
N VAL A 34 -12.56 -4.80 -11.64
CA VAL A 34 -13.14 -3.51 -12.07
C VAL A 34 -12.30 -2.35 -11.55
N TYR A 35 -11.99 -1.38 -12.43
CA TYR A 35 -11.23 -0.19 -12.03
C TYR A 35 -12.03 0.71 -11.08
N SER A 36 -11.37 1.24 -10.06
CA SER A 36 -11.98 2.10 -9.03
C SER A 36 -11.12 3.30 -8.68
N GLU A 37 -11.77 4.40 -8.30
CA GLU A 37 -11.15 5.61 -7.76
C GLU A 37 -11.90 6.08 -6.52
N ILE A 38 -11.20 6.81 -5.63
CA ILE A 38 -11.78 7.39 -4.43
C ILE A 38 -12.03 8.88 -4.67
N VAL A 39 -13.21 9.36 -4.25
CA VAL A 39 -13.58 10.76 -4.30
C VAL A 39 -14.11 11.21 -2.93
N PRO A 40 -13.90 12.47 -2.51
CA PRO A 40 -14.44 12.96 -1.25
C PRO A 40 -15.97 13.10 -1.33
N HIS A 41 -16.65 12.94 -0.20
CA HIS A 41 -18.12 13.13 -0.10
C HIS A 41 -18.58 14.55 -0.48
N THR A 42 -17.66 15.53 -0.49
CA THR A 42 -17.93 16.91 -0.88
C THR A 42 -17.99 17.13 -2.39
N ALA A 43 -17.68 16.11 -3.21
CA ALA A 43 -17.80 16.19 -4.65
C ALA A 43 -19.26 16.39 -5.06
N SER A 44 -19.52 17.37 -5.92
CA SER A 44 -20.86 17.61 -6.44
C SER A 44 -21.29 16.52 -7.43
N ALA A 45 -22.60 16.39 -7.68
CA ALA A 45 -23.12 15.51 -8.72
C ALA A 45 -22.51 15.83 -10.10
N ALA A 46 -22.21 17.10 -10.38
CA ALA A 46 -21.56 17.53 -11.62
C ALA A 46 -20.09 17.05 -11.67
N ASP A 47 -19.34 17.14 -10.57
CA ASP A 47 -17.94 16.65 -10.50
C ASP A 47 -17.89 15.12 -10.68
N ILE A 48 -18.84 14.40 -10.06
CA ILE A 48 -18.98 12.95 -10.22
C ILE A 48 -19.31 12.60 -11.67
N ALA A 49 -20.30 13.28 -12.26
CA ALA A 49 -20.69 13.05 -13.65
C ALA A 49 -19.57 13.34 -14.64
N ALA A 50 -18.75 14.37 -14.39
CA ALA A 50 -17.59 14.71 -15.22
C ALA A 50 -16.54 13.60 -15.30
N ARG A 51 -16.44 12.74 -14.26
CA ARG A 51 -15.57 11.56 -14.25
C ARG A 51 -16.14 10.36 -15.02
N ASN A 52 -17.37 10.49 -15.54
CA ASN A 52 -18.05 9.46 -16.33
C ASN A 52 -18.05 8.07 -15.67
N PRO A 53 -18.48 7.93 -14.39
CA PRO A 53 -18.39 6.68 -13.66
C PRO A 53 -19.31 5.60 -14.24
N VAL A 54 -18.94 4.33 -14.03
CA VAL A 54 -19.76 3.16 -14.37
C VAL A 54 -20.52 2.59 -13.16
N GLY A 55 -20.16 3.03 -11.95
CA GLY A 55 -20.81 2.69 -10.70
C GLY A 55 -20.38 3.64 -9.60
N LEU A 56 -21.18 3.73 -8.54
CA LEU A 56 -20.87 4.48 -7.32
C LEU A 56 -20.94 3.53 -6.12
N ILE A 57 -20.00 3.68 -5.18
CA ILE A 57 -20.09 3.01 -3.87
C ILE A 57 -19.92 4.08 -2.79
N LEU A 58 -20.91 4.20 -1.92
CA LEU A 58 -20.92 5.11 -0.79
C LEU A 58 -20.34 4.40 0.42
N SER A 59 -19.21 4.84 0.93
CA SER A 59 -18.48 4.17 2.02
C SER A 59 -19.16 4.28 3.37
N GLY A 60 -18.62 3.61 4.39
CA GLY A 60 -18.91 3.87 5.79
C GLY A 60 -18.48 5.27 6.22
N GLY A 61 -18.94 5.71 7.39
CA GLY A 61 -18.62 7.01 7.97
C GLY A 61 -18.58 6.97 9.50
N PRO A 62 -17.95 7.96 10.15
CA PRO A 62 -17.72 7.94 11.60
C PRO A 62 -18.87 8.51 12.43
N ALA A 63 -19.91 9.11 11.80
CA ALA A 63 -20.94 9.90 12.46
C ALA A 63 -22.34 9.32 12.28
N SER A 64 -23.33 9.89 13.00
CA SER A 64 -24.75 9.69 12.69
C SER A 64 -25.19 10.61 11.56
N VAL A 65 -25.99 10.11 10.63
CA VAL A 65 -26.42 10.87 9.43
C VAL A 65 -27.25 12.13 9.74
N TYR A 66 -27.82 12.22 10.93
CA TYR A 66 -28.63 13.37 11.38
C TYR A 66 -27.91 14.27 12.39
N GLU A 67 -26.65 14.00 12.71
CA GLU A 67 -25.87 14.90 13.56
C GLU A 67 -25.50 16.20 12.82
N PRO A 68 -25.49 17.36 13.50
CA PRO A 68 -25.03 18.59 12.87
C PRO A 68 -23.59 18.50 12.40
N GLY A 69 -23.36 18.74 11.09
CA GLY A 69 -22.04 18.64 10.49
C GLY A 69 -21.65 17.23 10.05
N ALA A 70 -22.56 16.26 10.12
CA ALA A 70 -22.33 14.94 9.55
C ALA A 70 -22.01 15.02 8.04
N PRO A 71 -21.10 14.19 7.52
CA PRO A 71 -20.78 14.15 6.11
C PRO A 71 -22.03 13.84 5.27
N THR A 72 -22.30 14.66 4.27
CA THR A 72 -23.42 14.47 3.33
C THR A 72 -22.90 14.32 1.91
N ILE A 73 -23.77 13.92 1.00
CA ILE A 73 -23.51 13.88 -0.43
C ILE A 73 -24.49 14.81 -1.14
N ASP A 74 -24.13 15.31 -2.31
CA ASP A 74 -25.08 15.97 -3.21
C ASP A 74 -26.12 14.94 -3.67
N GLU A 75 -27.38 15.14 -3.27
CA GLU A 75 -28.47 14.19 -3.57
C GLU A 75 -28.72 13.99 -5.07
N GLY A 76 -28.28 14.96 -5.91
CA GLY A 76 -28.33 14.84 -7.36
C GLY A 76 -27.56 13.64 -7.92
N VAL A 77 -26.67 13.02 -7.13
CA VAL A 77 -25.96 11.80 -7.56
C VAL A 77 -26.91 10.61 -7.78
N PHE A 78 -28.03 10.54 -7.07
CA PHE A 78 -29.03 9.47 -7.22
C PHE A 78 -29.90 9.61 -8.48
N ASP A 79 -29.84 10.79 -9.14
CA ASP A 79 -30.53 11.09 -10.40
C ASP A 79 -29.63 10.91 -11.63
N LEU A 80 -28.33 10.64 -11.44
CA LEU A 80 -27.38 10.43 -12.54
C LEU A 80 -27.62 9.14 -13.33
N GLY A 81 -28.48 8.22 -12.81
CA GLY A 81 -28.72 6.92 -13.43
C GLY A 81 -27.53 5.96 -13.35
N VAL A 82 -26.54 6.27 -12.54
CA VAL A 82 -25.37 5.42 -12.29
C VAL A 82 -25.72 4.39 -11.21
N PRO A 83 -25.45 3.08 -11.42
CA PRO A 83 -25.65 2.07 -10.40
C PRO A 83 -24.93 2.45 -9.11
N THR A 84 -25.62 2.40 -7.97
CA THR A 84 -25.07 2.88 -6.70
C THR A 84 -25.30 1.86 -5.58
N LEU A 85 -24.24 1.59 -4.79
CA LEU A 85 -24.27 0.75 -3.58
C LEU A 85 -23.90 1.60 -2.36
N GLY A 86 -24.79 1.66 -1.35
CA GLY A 86 -24.49 2.25 -0.04
C GLY A 86 -23.99 1.20 0.95
N ILE A 87 -22.93 1.48 1.68
CA ILE A 87 -22.36 0.61 2.71
C ILE A 87 -22.41 1.33 4.06
N CYS A 88 -23.04 0.72 5.07
CA CYS A 88 -23.10 1.21 6.45
C CYS A 88 -23.61 2.66 6.51
N TYR A 89 -22.74 3.64 6.74
CA TYR A 89 -23.11 5.06 6.73
C TYR A 89 -23.67 5.51 5.37
N GLY A 90 -23.02 5.12 4.27
CA GLY A 90 -23.49 5.41 2.90
C GLY A 90 -24.87 4.81 2.60
N PHE A 91 -25.18 3.65 3.19
CA PHE A 91 -26.53 3.07 3.13
C PHE A 91 -27.55 3.93 3.86
N GLN A 92 -27.21 4.47 5.03
CA GLN A 92 -28.08 5.35 5.81
C GLN A 92 -28.28 6.71 5.11
N VAL A 93 -27.19 7.30 4.55
CA VAL A 93 -27.27 8.52 3.74
C VAL A 93 -28.21 8.34 2.54
N MET A 94 -28.06 7.22 1.82
CA MET A 94 -28.94 6.89 0.69
C MET A 94 -30.39 6.73 1.15
N ALA A 95 -30.64 6.00 2.24
CA ALA A 95 -31.98 5.82 2.78
C ALA A 95 -32.65 7.17 3.09
N GLN A 96 -31.94 8.07 3.77
CA GLN A 96 -32.44 9.39 4.15
C GLN A 96 -32.71 10.28 2.93
N ALA A 97 -31.76 10.36 1.99
CA ALA A 97 -31.90 11.16 0.76
C ALA A 97 -33.08 10.72 -0.12
N LEU A 98 -33.43 9.44 -0.07
CA LEU A 98 -34.51 8.86 -0.88
C LEU A 98 -35.87 8.76 -0.15
N GLY A 99 -35.98 9.35 1.05
CA GLY A 99 -37.23 9.43 1.82
C GLY A 99 -37.47 8.27 2.79
N GLY A 100 -36.47 7.40 3.01
CA GLY A 100 -36.49 6.41 4.07
C GLY A 100 -36.26 7.05 5.45
N GLN A 101 -36.32 6.24 6.49
CA GLN A 101 -36.14 6.70 7.87
C GLN A 101 -34.94 6.02 8.52
N VAL A 102 -34.03 6.83 9.09
CA VAL A 102 -32.90 6.40 9.90
C VAL A 102 -33.09 6.89 11.32
N ALA A 103 -32.89 6.02 12.31
CA ALA A 103 -33.04 6.38 13.72
C ALA A 103 -32.10 5.57 14.61
N ASN A 104 -31.80 6.16 15.76
CA ASN A 104 -31.17 5.44 16.87
C ASN A 104 -32.27 4.76 17.70
N THR A 105 -32.28 3.44 17.68
CA THR A 105 -33.26 2.61 18.42
C THR A 105 -32.77 2.26 19.83
N GLY A 106 -31.53 2.62 20.18
CA GLY A 106 -30.85 2.17 21.38
C GLY A 106 -30.24 0.78 21.26
N LEU A 107 -30.56 0.05 20.20
CA LEU A 107 -29.90 -1.20 19.84
C LEU A 107 -28.70 -0.90 18.94
N ARG A 108 -27.56 -1.50 19.26
CA ARG A 108 -26.31 -1.32 18.54
C ARG A 108 -25.79 -2.67 18.09
N GLU A 109 -25.17 -2.72 16.92
CA GLU A 109 -24.53 -3.93 16.42
C GLU A 109 -23.07 -3.63 16.10
N TYR A 110 -22.17 -4.32 16.81
CA TYR A 110 -20.73 -4.23 16.62
C TYR A 110 -20.12 -5.62 16.57
N GLY A 111 -19.38 -5.91 15.51
CA GLY A 111 -18.72 -7.19 15.29
C GLY A 111 -19.58 -8.18 14.50
N ALA A 112 -19.29 -9.46 14.69
CA ALA A 112 -19.96 -10.56 13.99
C ALA A 112 -21.43 -10.64 14.36
N THR A 113 -22.32 -10.61 13.36
CA THR A 113 -23.78 -10.62 13.52
C THR A 113 -24.42 -11.52 12.48
N ASP A 114 -25.41 -12.32 12.88
CA ASP A 114 -26.16 -13.18 11.96
C ASP A 114 -27.21 -12.35 11.19
N ALA A 115 -27.12 -12.37 9.88
CA ALA A 115 -28.07 -11.74 8.97
C ALA A 115 -28.90 -12.82 8.25
N THR A 116 -30.22 -12.56 8.16
CA THR A 116 -31.17 -13.39 7.41
C THR A 116 -31.48 -12.72 6.08
N VAL A 117 -31.23 -13.41 4.97
CA VAL A 117 -31.66 -13.00 3.63
C VAL A 117 -33.16 -13.25 3.50
N ILE A 118 -33.92 -12.18 3.25
CA ILE A 118 -35.40 -12.24 3.06
C ILE A 118 -35.71 -12.46 1.58
N THR A 119 -35.03 -11.69 0.73
CA THR A 119 -35.12 -11.77 -0.72
C THR A 119 -33.72 -11.63 -1.29
N GLU A 120 -33.32 -12.55 -2.16
CA GLU A 120 -31.99 -12.48 -2.77
C GLU A 120 -31.84 -11.23 -3.65
N GLY A 121 -32.85 -10.93 -4.45
CA GLY A 121 -32.77 -9.88 -5.48
C GLY A 121 -31.54 -10.06 -6.35
N THR A 122 -31.07 -8.99 -6.97
CA THR A 122 -29.83 -8.98 -7.73
C THR A 122 -28.61 -8.95 -6.81
N LEU A 123 -28.67 -8.19 -5.70
CA LEU A 123 -27.52 -7.92 -4.83
C LEU A 123 -27.06 -9.15 -4.02
N LEU A 124 -28.00 -9.93 -3.48
CA LEU A 124 -27.71 -11.09 -2.62
C LEU A 124 -27.91 -12.43 -3.36
N ALA A 125 -27.95 -12.39 -4.69
CA ALA A 125 -28.18 -13.57 -5.51
C ALA A 125 -27.12 -14.66 -5.27
N GLY A 126 -27.60 -15.88 -5.00
CA GLY A 126 -26.76 -17.05 -4.75
C GLY A 126 -26.13 -17.11 -3.35
N GLN A 127 -26.56 -16.25 -2.44
CA GLN A 127 -26.10 -16.29 -1.05
C GLN A 127 -26.98 -17.20 -0.19
N PRO A 128 -26.45 -17.80 0.90
CA PRO A 128 -27.25 -18.61 1.81
C PRO A 128 -28.28 -17.74 2.56
N PRO A 129 -29.39 -18.33 3.00
CA PRO A 129 -30.43 -17.60 3.73
C PRO A 129 -29.97 -17.04 5.07
N GLU A 130 -28.98 -17.65 5.70
CA GLU A 130 -28.34 -17.19 6.94
C GLU A 130 -26.84 -17.04 6.70
N GLN A 131 -26.26 -15.90 7.12
CA GLN A 131 -24.83 -15.64 6.96
C GLN A 131 -24.32 -14.73 8.07
N ASN A 132 -23.03 -14.86 8.41
CA ASN A 132 -22.40 -13.98 9.37
C ASN A 132 -21.82 -12.74 8.65
N VAL A 133 -22.16 -11.57 9.16
CA VAL A 133 -21.77 -10.27 8.61
C VAL A 133 -21.11 -9.42 9.69
N TRP A 134 -20.23 -8.50 9.27
CA TRP A 134 -19.57 -7.58 10.18
C TRP A 134 -20.34 -6.27 10.28
N MET A 135 -20.87 -5.99 11.46
CA MET A 135 -21.61 -4.76 11.76
C MET A 135 -20.74 -3.78 12.54
N SER A 136 -20.97 -2.49 12.32
CA SER A 136 -20.32 -1.40 13.09
C SER A 136 -21.20 -0.16 13.08
N HIS A 137 -22.36 -0.22 13.75
CA HIS A 137 -23.31 0.90 13.74
C HIS A 137 -24.11 1.03 15.03
N GLY A 138 -24.52 2.28 15.33
CA GLY A 138 -25.47 2.61 16.40
C GLY A 138 -26.82 3.07 15.89
N ASP A 139 -26.89 3.48 14.62
CA ASP A 139 -28.11 3.93 13.94
C ASP A 139 -28.51 2.92 12.87
N GLN A 140 -29.81 2.85 12.57
CA GLN A 140 -30.38 1.84 11.69
C GLN A 140 -31.39 2.47 10.72
N VAL A 141 -31.48 1.91 9.54
CA VAL A 141 -32.61 2.17 8.64
C VAL A 141 -33.84 1.46 9.21
N GLN A 142 -34.85 2.25 9.60
CA GLN A 142 -36.15 1.77 10.14
C GLN A 142 -37.13 1.46 9.03
N THR A 143 -37.13 2.29 7.99
CA THR A 143 -38.06 2.17 6.86
C THR A 143 -37.26 2.38 5.58
N ALA A 144 -37.31 1.41 4.68
CA ALA A 144 -36.74 1.54 3.35
C ALA A 144 -37.46 2.64 2.56
N PRO A 145 -36.79 3.32 1.61
CA PRO A 145 -37.43 4.28 0.72
C PRO A 145 -38.56 3.63 -0.12
N ASP A 146 -39.52 4.43 -0.55
CA ASP A 146 -40.61 3.95 -1.40
C ASP A 146 -40.09 3.34 -2.72
N GLY A 147 -40.58 2.15 -3.06
CA GLY A 147 -40.17 1.41 -4.25
C GLY A 147 -38.89 0.60 -4.10
N PHE A 148 -38.37 0.47 -2.87
CA PHE A 148 -37.28 -0.42 -2.55
C PHE A 148 -37.75 -1.70 -1.86
N GLU A 149 -37.15 -2.82 -2.20
CA GLU A 149 -37.40 -4.10 -1.56
C GLU A 149 -36.40 -4.33 -0.42
N VAL A 150 -36.86 -4.80 0.73
CA VAL A 150 -36.01 -5.20 1.85
C VAL A 150 -35.42 -6.57 1.53
N LEU A 151 -34.08 -6.65 1.45
CA LEU A 151 -33.35 -7.85 1.05
C LEU A 151 -32.87 -8.68 2.23
N ALA A 152 -32.49 -8.04 3.35
CA ALA A 152 -32.00 -8.73 4.53
C ALA A 152 -32.39 -8.00 5.82
N ARG A 153 -32.37 -8.76 6.94
CA ARG A 153 -32.56 -8.27 8.31
C ARG A 153 -31.60 -8.95 9.27
N THR A 154 -31.45 -8.38 10.46
CA THR A 154 -30.86 -9.05 11.63
C THR A 154 -31.89 -9.13 12.77
N ALA A 155 -31.49 -9.67 13.90
CA ALA A 155 -32.33 -9.67 15.09
C ALA A 155 -32.64 -8.26 15.61
N ALA A 156 -31.72 -7.32 15.46
CA ALA A 156 -31.84 -5.92 15.93
C ALA A 156 -32.26 -4.94 14.83
N THR A 157 -31.94 -5.22 13.56
CA THR A 157 -32.12 -4.31 12.42
C THR A 157 -33.10 -4.90 11.42
N ALA A 158 -34.29 -4.31 11.33
CA ALA A 158 -35.37 -4.78 10.45
C ALA A 158 -35.05 -4.59 8.96
N VAL A 159 -34.28 -3.58 8.60
CA VAL A 159 -33.82 -3.27 7.24
C VAL A 159 -32.30 -3.25 7.24
N ALA A 160 -31.69 -4.43 7.14
CA ALA A 160 -30.24 -4.57 7.07
C ALA A 160 -29.71 -4.47 5.63
N ALA A 161 -30.57 -4.68 4.62
CA ALA A 161 -30.28 -4.40 3.23
C ALA A 161 -31.57 -4.07 2.47
N PHE A 162 -31.44 -3.21 1.46
CA PHE A 162 -32.51 -2.95 0.51
C PHE A 162 -31.96 -2.81 -0.92
N GLY A 163 -32.85 -2.92 -1.91
CA GLY A 163 -32.48 -2.71 -3.30
C GLY A 163 -33.66 -2.33 -4.18
N SER A 164 -33.36 -1.70 -5.30
CA SER A 164 -34.30 -1.41 -6.39
C SER A 164 -33.61 -1.68 -7.72
N ASP A 165 -33.93 -2.81 -8.35
CA ASP A 165 -33.33 -3.22 -9.64
C ASP A 165 -33.68 -2.22 -10.75
N SER A 166 -34.89 -1.63 -10.72
CA SER A 166 -35.31 -0.64 -11.72
C SER A 166 -34.54 0.67 -11.65
N ARG A 167 -34.08 1.06 -10.44
CA ARG A 167 -33.27 2.26 -10.20
C ARG A 167 -31.79 1.96 -10.14
N LYS A 168 -31.41 0.68 -10.06
CA LYS A 168 -30.04 0.21 -9.81
C LYS A 168 -29.40 0.81 -8.56
N LEU A 169 -30.18 0.98 -7.51
CA LEU A 169 -29.77 1.51 -6.22
C LEU A 169 -29.91 0.42 -5.16
N TYR A 170 -28.83 0.18 -4.42
CA TYR A 170 -28.74 -0.89 -3.43
C TYR A 170 -28.01 -0.40 -2.18
N GLY A 171 -28.23 -1.09 -1.07
CA GLY A 171 -27.49 -0.78 0.13
C GLY A 171 -27.51 -1.90 1.15
N VAL A 172 -26.44 -1.95 1.96
CA VAL A 172 -26.24 -2.89 3.05
C VAL A 172 -25.77 -2.16 4.30
N GLN A 173 -26.29 -2.56 5.47
CA GLN A 173 -25.89 -1.97 6.75
C GLN A 173 -24.53 -2.49 7.23
N TRP A 174 -24.15 -3.72 6.84
CA TRP A 174 -22.87 -4.32 7.20
C TRP A 174 -21.73 -3.87 6.28
N HIS A 175 -20.53 -4.28 6.62
CA HIS A 175 -19.30 -4.02 5.87
C HIS A 175 -18.93 -5.26 5.01
N PRO A 176 -19.33 -5.31 3.72
CA PRO A 176 -18.97 -6.41 2.82
C PRO A 176 -17.48 -6.42 2.45
N GLU A 177 -16.80 -5.29 2.56
CA GLU A 177 -15.39 -5.15 2.22
C GLU A 177 -14.44 -5.82 3.21
N VAL A 178 -14.87 -6.05 4.45
CA VAL A 178 -14.03 -6.65 5.48
C VAL A 178 -14.07 -8.18 5.43
N LYS A 179 -12.95 -8.82 5.75
CA LYS A 179 -12.77 -10.28 5.72
C LYS A 179 -13.74 -11.04 6.64
N HIS A 180 -14.29 -10.36 7.65
CA HIS A 180 -15.18 -10.96 8.65
C HIS A 180 -16.64 -11.09 8.16
N SER A 181 -16.98 -10.58 6.98
CA SER A 181 -18.27 -10.83 6.32
C SER A 181 -18.12 -12.00 5.37
N ASP A 182 -18.75 -13.16 5.70
CA ASP A 182 -18.52 -14.44 5.02
C ASP A 182 -18.71 -14.37 3.49
N TYR A 183 -19.70 -13.65 3.01
CA TYR A 183 -20.03 -13.48 1.58
C TYR A 183 -19.84 -12.04 1.10
N GLY A 184 -19.04 -11.25 1.80
CA GLY A 184 -18.86 -9.83 1.51
C GLY A 184 -18.38 -9.56 0.08
N GLN A 185 -17.36 -10.29 -0.39
CA GLN A 185 -16.86 -10.14 -1.75
C GLN A 185 -17.95 -10.48 -2.80
N ALA A 186 -18.78 -11.49 -2.55
CA ALA A 186 -19.87 -11.86 -3.46
C ALA A 186 -20.96 -10.78 -3.55
N VAL A 187 -21.21 -9.99 -2.47
CA VAL A 187 -22.08 -8.81 -2.53
C VAL A 187 -21.53 -7.77 -3.50
N LEU A 188 -20.22 -7.48 -3.39
CA LEU A 188 -19.56 -6.52 -4.28
C LEU A 188 -19.56 -7.00 -5.73
N GLU A 189 -19.24 -8.26 -5.97
CA GLU A 189 -19.28 -8.87 -7.31
C GLU A 189 -20.68 -8.87 -7.91
N ASN A 190 -21.72 -9.19 -7.14
CA ASN A 190 -23.11 -9.09 -7.59
C ASN A 190 -23.49 -7.65 -7.96
N PHE A 191 -23.08 -6.66 -7.15
CA PHE A 191 -23.29 -5.27 -7.49
C PHE A 191 -22.57 -4.90 -8.80
N LEU A 192 -21.31 -5.22 -8.93
CA LEU A 192 -20.49 -4.84 -10.09
C LEU A 192 -20.93 -5.56 -11.37
N HIS A 193 -21.06 -6.87 -11.31
CA HIS A 193 -21.24 -7.68 -12.52
C HIS A 193 -22.71 -7.91 -12.89
N ARG A 194 -23.60 -8.04 -11.88
CA ARG A 194 -25.03 -8.30 -12.14
C ARG A 194 -25.85 -7.03 -12.18
N ALA A 195 -25.74 -6.16 -11.16
CA ALA A 195 -26.54 -4.93 -11.08
C ALA A 195 -26.03 -3.84 -12.03
N ALA A 196 -24.73 -3.59 -12.05
CA ALA A 196 -24.08 -2.60 -12.92
C ALA A 196 -23.75 -3.17 -14.31
N GLY A 197 -23.59 -4.49 -14.46
CA GLY A 197 -23.30 -5.15 -15.74
C GLY A 197 -21.88 -4.92 -16.23
N LEU A 198 -20.91 -4.73 -15.31
CA LEU A 198 -19.54 -4.40 -15.65
C LEU A 198 -18.73 -5.66 -15.98
N PRO A 199 -17.84 -5.62 -16.98
CA PRO A 199 -16.89 -6.69 -17.25
C PRO A 199 -15.77 -6.71 -16.20
N ALA A 200 -15.13 -7.88 -16.04
CA ALA A 200 -13.92 -8.03 -15.22
C ALA A 200 -12.67 -7.87 -16.10
N ASP A 201 -12.39 -6.65 -16.56
CA ASP A 201 -11.31 -6.34 -17.50
C ASP A 201 -10.12 -5.59 -16.87
N TRP A 202 -10.23 -5.22 -15.60
CA TRP A 202 -9.10 -4.73 -14.82
C TRP A 202 -8.25 -5.91 -14.32
N ASN A 203 -7.22 -6.24 -15.08
CA ASN A 203 -6.26 -7.31 -14.78
C ASN A 203 -4.84 -6.88 -15.16
N SER A 204 -3.83 -7.62 -14.69
CA SER A 204 -2.42 -7.24 -14.87
C SER A 204 -2.02 -7.07 -16.33
N ASP A 205 -2.47 -7.92 -17.23
CA ASP A 205 -2.11 -7.87 -18.66
C ASP A 205 -2.61 -6.58 -19.31
N ASN A 206 -3.89 -6.24 -19.10
CA ASN A 206 -4.48 -5.03 -19.64
C ASN A 206 -3.84 -3.78 -19.05
N VAL A 207 -3.56 -3.79 -17.74
CA VAL A 207 -2.88 -2.68 -17.05
C VAL A 207 -1.46 -2.49 -17.58
N ILE A 208 -0.69 -3.57 -17.77
CA ILE A 208 0.67 -3.51 -18.32
C ILE A 208 0.63 -2.90 -19.73
N ALA A 209 -0.25 -3.39 -20.59
CA ALA A 209 -0.37 -2.89 -21.97
C ALA A 209 -0.71 -1.40 -22.00
N GLU A 210 -1.72 -0.96 -21.23
CA GLU A 210 -2.11 0.44 -21.12
C GLU A 210 -0.98 1.33 -20.57
N GLN A 211 -0.29 0.89 -19.52
CA GLN A 211 0.84 1.64 -18.94
C GLN A 211 2.00 1.77 -19.95
N ILE A 212 2.33 0.69 -20.66
CA ILE A 212 3.39 0.73 -21.70
C ILE A 212 3.05 1.75 -22.78
N ASP A 213 1.81 1.75 -23.30
CA ASP A 213 1.39 2.67 -24.35
C ASP A 213 1.40 4.12 -23.87
N ARG A 214 0.95 4.38 -22.64
CA ARG A 214 0.99 5.70 -22.00
C ARG A 214 2.41 6.20 -21.81
N ILE A 215 3.30 5.36 -21.29
CA ILE A 215 4.71 5.70 -21.08
C ILE A 215 5.39 6.02 -22.42
N ARG A 216 5.15 5.22 -23.46
CA ARG A 216 5.67 5.48 -24.80
C ARG A 216 5.19 6.80 -25.37
N ALA A 217 3.92 7.11 -25.21
CA ALA A 217 3.34 8.37 -25.67
C ALA A 217 3.92 9.57 -24.90
N GLN A 218 4.15 9.44 -23.59
CA GLN A 218 4.72 10.51 -22.77
C GLN A 218 6.19 10.75 -23.08
N ILE A 219 7.00 9.70 -23.16
CA ILE A 219 8.46 9.81 -23.30
C ILE A 219 8.88 10.08 -24.74
N GLY A 220 8.18 9.47 -25.71
CA GLY A 220 8.54 9.57 -27.12
C GLY A 220 9.98 9.07 -27.37
N THR A 221 10.84 9.95 -27.90
CA THR A 221 12.27 9.68 -28.14
C THR A 221 13.19 10.18 -27.03
N GLY A 222 12.64 10.69 -25.91
CA GLY A 222 13.43 11.24 -24.82
C GLY A 222 14.16 10.19 -24.00
N ARG A 223 15.25 10.58 -23.33
CA ARG A 223 15.94 9.74 -22.36
C ARG A 223 15.35 9.88 -20.96
N VAL A 224 15.38 8.79 -20.21
CA VAL A 224 14.76 8.63 -18.88
C VAL A 224 15.78 8.15 -17.88
N ILE A 225 15.71 8.65 -16.65
CA ILE A 225 16.46 8.15 -15.51
C ILE A 225 15.51 7.57 -14.45
N SER A 226 15.90 6.50 -13.80
CA SER A 226 15.17 5.89 -12.70
C SER A 226 16.06 5.67 -11.49
N ALA A 227 15.59 6.04 -10.30
CA ALA A 227 16.24 5.66 -9.04
C ALA A 227 15.74 4.28 -8.61
N LEU A 228 16.62 3.29 -8.63
CA LEU A 228 16.33 1.93 -8.20
C LEU A 228 16.75 1.76 -6.73
N SER A 229 15.80 1.79 -5.80
CA SER A 229 16.07 1.70 -4.37
C SER A 229 16.20 0.25 -3.85
N GLY A 230 16.00 -0.75 -4.72
CA GLY A 230 15.90 -2.16 -4.31
C GLY A 230 14.51 -2.54 -3.75
N GLY A 231 13.58 -1.60 -3.60
CA GLY A 231 12.18 -1.87 -3.23
C GLY A 231 11.36 -2.31 -4.43
N VAL A 232 10.24 -3.03 -4.16
CA VAL A 232 9.35 -3.55 -5.22
C VAL A 232 8.79 -2.43 -6.12
N ASP A 233 8.42 -1.28 -5.55
CA ASP A 233 7.79 -0.20 -6.29
C ASP A 233 8.76 0.41 -7.32
N SER A 234 9.99 0.72 -6.92
CA SER A 234 11.03 1.19 -7.85
C SER A 234 11.41 0.13 -8.88
N ALA A 235 11.46 -1.15 -8.49
CA ALA A 235 11.79 -2.24 -9.40
C ALA A 235 10.71 -2.41 -10.48
N VAL A 236 9.43 -2.43 -10.10
CA VAL A 236 8.32 -2.58 -11.05
C VAL A 236 8.16 -1.33 -11.93
N SER A 237 8.29 -0.11 -11.37
CA SER A 237 8.28 1.13 -12.15
C SER A 237 9.37 1.13 -13.22
N THR A 238 10.60 0.78 -12.84
CA THR A 238 11.74 0.70 -13.74
C THR A 238 11.53 -0.35 -14.84
N ALA A 239 11.00 -1.53 -14.48
CA ALA A 239 10.72 -2.60 -15.43
C ALA A 239 9.62 -2.21 -16.45
N LEU A 240 8.54 -1.56 -16.00
CA LEU A 240 7.48 -1.06 -16.88
C LEU A 240 8.00 -0.02 -17.87
N VAL A 241 8.80 0.94 -17.39
CA VAL A 241 9.40 1.96 -18.26
C VAL A 241 10.39 1.31 -19.24
N HIS A 242 11.20 0.36 -18.77
CA HIS A 242 12.12 -0.36 -19.66
C HIS A 242 11.36 -1.17 -20.73
N ALA A 243 10.28 -1.85 -20.38
CA ALA A 243 9.41 -2.55 -21.33
C ALA A 243 8.78 -1.58 -22.37
N ALA A 244 8.55 -0.32 -21.99
CA ALA A 244 7.99 0.68 -22.89
C ALA A 244 9.05 1.28 -23.84
N VAL A 245 10.22 1.67 -23.33
CA VAL A 245 11.19 2.51 -24.06
C VAL A 245 12.59 1.91 -24.19
N GLY A 246 12.84 0.74 -23.61
CA GLY A 246 14.12 0.00 -23.77
C GLY A 246 15.33 0.81 -23.33
N ASP A 247 16.31 0.92 -24.22
CA ASP A 247 17.63 1.54 -23.96
C ASP A 247 17.59 3.07 -23.70
N GLN A 248 16.43 3.72 -23.87
CA GLN A 248 16.25 5.13 -23.48
C GLN A 248 16.28 5.32 -21.95
N LEU A 249 16.07 4.22 -21.17
CA LEU A 249 16.10 4.22 -19.73
C LEU A 249 17.48 3.86 -19.18
N THR A 250 17.97 4.67 -18.23
CA THR A 250 19.10 4.34 -17.37
C THR A 250 18.65 4.28 -15.93
N ALA A 251 18.84 3.14 -15.27
CA ALA A 251 18.58 2.97 -13.85
C ALA A 251 19.83 3.28 -13.03
N VAL A 252 19.65 3.95 -11.89
CA VAL A 252 20.73 4.26 -10.94
C VAL A 252 20.40 3.62 -9.62
N PHE A 253 21.30 2.79 -9.12
CA PHE A 253 21.24 2.16 -7.82
C PHE A 253 22.33 2.74 -6.91
N VAL A 254 21.95 3.23 -5.74
CA VAL A 254 22.89 3.77 -4.75
C VAL A 254 23.10 2.75 -3.66
N ASP A 255 24.33 2.20 -3.59
CA ASP A 255 24.76 1.40 -2.44
C ASP A 255 25.24 2.33 -1.32
N HIS A 256 24.37 2.55 -0.37
CA HIS A 256 24.62 3.39 0.80
C HIS A 256 25.20 2.61 1.99
N GLY A 257 25.54 1.34 1.83
CA GLY A 257 26.12 0.53 2.89
C GLY A 257 25.16 0.09 4.01
N LEU A 258 23.88 0.50 3.97
CA LEU A 258 22.86 0.14 4.97
C LEU A 258 21.90 -0.95 4.46
N LEU A 259 22.28 -1.61 3.37
CA LEU A 259 21.55 -2.70 2.76
C LEU A 259 21.68 -4.00 3.56
N ARG A 260 20.71 -4.90 3.37
CA ARG A 260 20.79 -6.28 3.87
C ARG A 260 21.89 -7.06 3.16
N LYS A 261 22.26 -8.19 3.75
CA LYS A 261 23.22 -9.12 3.14
C LYS A 261 22.72 -9.63 1.79
N GLY A 262 23.54 -9.53 0.75
CA GLY A 262 23.26 -9.99 -0.61
C GLY A 262 22.34 -9.10 -1.43
N GLU A 263 21.92 -7.94 -0.93
CA GLU A 263 20.94 -7.10 -1.57
C GLU A 263 21.49 -6.35 -2.79
N ARG A 264 22.74 -5.90 -2.70
CA ARG A 264 23.45 -5.30 -3.82
C ARG A 264 23.59 -6.28 -4.98
N GLU A 265 24.08 -7.47 -4.70
CA GLU A 265 24.27 -8.53 -5.69
C GLU A 265 22.93 -8.95 -6.34
N GLN A 266 21.86 -8.96 -5.57
CA GLN A 266 20.52 -9.25 -6.08
C GLN A 266 20.06 -8.19 -7.09
N VAL A 267 20.33 -6.92 -6.84
CA VAL A 267 19.99 -5.85 -7.79
C VAL A 267 20.91 -5.90 -9.01
N GLU A 268 22.21 -6.01 -8.82
CA GLU A 268 23.18 -5.99 -9.92
C GLU A 268 23.08 -7.20 -10.84
N ASN A 269 22.75 -8.38 -10.31
CA ASN A 269 22.73 -9.62 -11.07
C ASN A 269 21.32 -10.06 -11.42
N ASP A 270 20.46 -10.35 -10.41
CA ASP A 270 19.16 -10.98 -10.65
C ASP A 270 18.19 -10.03 -11.34
N TYR A 271 18.13 -8.76 -10.91
CA TYR A 271 17.24 -7.78 -11.50
C TYR A 271 17.67 -7.42 -12.92
N VAL A 272 18.96 -7.15 -13.15
CA VAL A 272 19.49 -6.84 -14.49
C VAL A 272 19.32 -8.04 -15.43
N ALA A 273 19.59 -9.26 -14.96
CA ALA A 273 19.41 -10.46 -15.77
C ALA A 273 17.95 -10.69 -16.20
N SER A 274 16.98 -10.33 -15.33
CA SER A 274 15.55 -10.49 -15.64
C SER A 274 14.98 -9.39 -16.53
N THR A 275 15.51 -8.16 -16.43
CA THR A 275 14.97 -7.00 -17.16
C THR A 275 15.79 -6.57 -18.37
N GLY A 276 17.08 -6.79 -18.36
CA GLY A 276 18.02 -6.24 -19.35
C GLY A 276 18.28 -4.72 -19.21
N VAL A 277 17.82 -4.09 -18.15
CA VAL A 277 17.95 -2.63 -17.96
C VAL A 277 19.42 -2.21 -17.81
N ARG A 278 19.79 -1.07 -18.41
CA ARG A 278 21.10 -0.43 -18.16
C ARG A 278 21.13 0.09 -16.73
N LEU A 279 21.97 -0.51 -15.87
CA LEU A 279 22.14 -0.16 -14.47
C LEU A 279 23.48 0.51 -14.21
N ILE A 280 23.45 1.61 -13.48
CA ILE A 280 24.63 2.27 -12.92
C ILE A 280 24.58 2.12 -11.41
N THR A 281 25.56 1.45 -10.82
CA THR A 281 25.71 1.34 -9.37
C THR A 281 26.64 2.41 -8.86
N VAL A 282 26.19 3.17 -7.88
CA VAL A 282 26.95 4.20 -7.16
C VAL A 282 27.39 3.64 -5.83
N ASP A 283 28.68 3.50 -5.62
CA ASP A 283 29.23 3.15 -4.31
C ASP A 283 29.33 4.42 -3.45
N ALA A 284 28.45 4.53 -2.46
CA ALA A 284 28.38 5.65 -1.53
C ALA A 284 28.58 5.20 -0.06
N VAL A 285 29.03 3.96 0.15
CA VAL A 285 29.14 3.35 1.49
C VAL A 285 29.92 4.24 2.46
N ASP A 286 31.10 4.70 2.08
CA ASP A 286 31.94 5.55 2.94
C ASP A 286 31.26 6.89 3.23
N THR A 287 30.66 7.52 2.22
CA THR A 287 29.95 8.81 2.38
C THR A 287 28.84 8.74 3.42
N PHE A 288 28.03 7.67 3.41
CA PHE A 288 26.95 7.51 4.37
C PHE A 288 27.45 7.19 5.77
N LEU A 289 28.45 6.32 5.90
CA LEU A 289 28.99 5.94 7.19
C LEU A 289 29.73 7.09 7.86
N ASP A 290 30.50 7.87 7.12
CA ASP A 290 31.17 9.07 7.63
C ASP A 290 30.16 10.12 8.10
N ALA A 291 29.05 10.30 7.35
CA ALA A 291 27.98 11.22 7.75
C ALA A 291 27.19 10.76 8.99
N LEU A 292 27.20 9.46 9.31
CA LEU A 292 26.54 8.87 10.47
C LEU A 292 27.46 8.69 11.68
N GLU A 293 28.75 9.02 11.54
CA GLU A 293 29.71 8.92 12.66
C GLU A 293 29.25 9.72 13.87
N GLY A 294 29.18 9.08 15.04
CA GLY A 294 28.75 9.68 16.29
C GLY A 294 27.23 9.94 16.41
N VAL A 295 26.43 9.55 15.40
CA VAL A 295 24.98 9.80 15.40
C VAL A 295 24.23 8.59 15.95
N SER A 296 23.50 8.78 17.08
CA SER A 296 22.68 7.75 17.71
C SER A 296 21.18 8.11 17.73
N ASP A 297 20.81 9.37 17.53
CA ASP A 297 19.43 9.82 17.51
C ASP A 297 18.71 9.33 16.24
N PRO A 298 17.56 8.62 16.37
CA PRO A 298 16.86 8.02 15.23
C PRO A 298 16.41 9.03 14.18
N GLU A 299 15.91 10.18 14.61
CA GLU A 299 15.42 11.18 13.68
C GLU A 299 16.56 11.86 12.90
N GLN A 300 17.70 12.07 13.56
CA GLN A 300 18.89 12.57 12.89
C GLN A 300 19.43 11.54 11.88
N LYS A 301 19.48 10.24 12.23
CA LYS A 301 19.86 9.18 11.29
C LYS A 301 18.99 9.24 10.03
N ARG A 302 17.65 9.30 10.18
CA ARG A 302 16.71 9.38 9.06
C ARG A 302 16.96 10.59 8.16
N LYS A 303 17.17 11.77 8.77
CA LYS A 303 17.46 13.02 8.05
C LYS A 303 18.78 12.97 7.29
N ILE A 304 19.83 12.44 7.92
CA ILE A 304 21.15 12.31 7.30
C ILE A 304 21.08 11.32 6.12
N ILE A 305 20.52 10.13 6.34
CA ILE A 305 20.42 9.10 5.31
C ILE A 305 19.61 9.61 4.11
N GLY A 306 18.46 10.24 4.36
CA GLY A 306 17.63 10.84 3.30
C GLY A 306 18.38 11.92 2.52
N ARG A 307 19.08 12.83 3.21
CA ARG A 307 19.86 13.89 2.59
C ARG A 307 21.01 13.34 1.73
N GLU A 308 21.81 12.41 2.26
CA GLU A 308 22.94 11.86 1.52
C GLU A 308 22.48 11.00 0.35
N PHE A 309 21.32 10.32 0.45
CA PHE A 309 20.75 9.60 -0.67
C PHE A 309 20.39 10.55 -1.84
N ILE A 310 19.72 11.66 -1.52
CA ILE A 310 19.40 12.69 -2.51
C ILE A 310 20.68 13.20 -3.17
N ARG A 311 21.69 13.59 -2.38
CA ARG A 311 22.95 14.11 -2.89
C ARG A 311 23.70 13.13 -3.78
N ALA A 312 23.75 11.86 -3.39
CA ALA A 312 24.41 10.82 -4.18
C ALA A 312 23.71 10.62 -5.53
N PHE A 313 22.37 10.62 -5.51
CA PHE A 313 21.57 10.50 -6.72
C PHE A 313 21.73 11.74 -7.62
N GLU A 314 21.65 12.94 -7.05
CA GLU A 314 21.84 14.22 -7.75
C GLU A 314 23.17 14.30 -8.51
N LYS A 315 24.25 13.88 -7.85
CA LYS A 315 25.58 13.90 -8.44
C LYS A 315 25.63 13.06 -9.73
N VAL A 316 25.18 11.82 -9.65
CA VAL A 316 25.19 10.91 -10.81
C VAL A 316 24.20 11.37 -11.89
N GLN A 317 23.05 11.87 -11.47
CA GLN A 317 22.08 12.45 -12.38
C GLN A 317 22.68 13.62 -13.18
N ALA A 318 23.41 14.54 -12.52
CA ALA A 318 24.08 15.66 -13.20
C ALA A 318 25.16 15.17 -14.18
N GLU A 319 25.92 14.14 -13.83
CA GLU A 319 26.91 13.53 -14.71
C GLU A 319 26.24 12.92 -15.96
N LEU A 320 25.18 12.15 -15.78
CA LEU A 320 24.42 11.52 -16.87
C LEU A 320 23.72 12.55 -17.77
N VAL A 321 23.17 13.62 -17.19
CA VAL A 321 22.56 14.72 -17.94
C VAL A 321 23.57 15.43 -18.80
N ALA A 322 24.79 15.70 -18.26
CA ALA A 322 25.87 16.32 -19.01
C ALA A 322 26.37 15.43 -20.16
N GLU A 323 26.53 14.12 -19.91
CA GLU A 323 26.92 13.13 -20.92
C GLU A 323 25.87 13.06 -22.04
N ALA A 324 24.60 12.89 -21.70
CA ALA A 324 23.49 12.82 -22.65
C ALA A 324 23.32 14.09 -23.48
N ALA A 325 23.50 15.27 -22.86
CA ALA A 325 23.45 16.55 -23.57
C ALA A 325 24.60 16.70 -24.57
N ALA A 326 25.80 16.20 -24.25
CA ALA A 326 26.94 16.20 -25.16
C ALA A 326 26.70 15.29 -26.38
N GLU A 327 25.90 14.23 -26.23
CA GLU A 327 25.46 13.34 -27.31
C GLU A 327 24.29 13.91 -28.13
N GLY A 328 23.68 15.02 -27.69
CA GLY A 328 22.52 15.65 -28.34
C GLY A 328 21.18 15.02 -27.96
N GLU A 329 21.14 14.18 -26.92
CA GLU A 329 19.97 13.44 -26.47
C GLU A 329 19.69 13.68 -24.98
N PRO A 330 19.21 14.87 -24.57
CA PRO A 330 19.09 15.23 -23.16
C PRO A 330 18.11 14.34 -22.41
N ILE A 331 18.45 14.03 -21.15
CA ILE A 331 17.53 13.38 -20.21
C ILE A 331 16.46 14.39 -19.80
N ARG A 332 15.19 14.04 -20.00
CA ARG A 332 14.04 14.90 -19.69
C ARG A 332 13.10 14.32 -18.65
N PHE A 333 13.17 13.02 -18.41
CA PHE A 333 12.20 12.29 -17.63
C PHE A 333 12.84 11.61 -16.43
N LEU A 334 12.12 11.62 -15.30
CA LEU A 334 12.48 10.92 -14.06
C LEU A 334 11.35 9.95 -13.68
N VAL A 335 11.69 8.68 -13.47
CA VAL A 335 10.74 7.68 -13.01
C VAL A 335 10.53 7.80 -11.51
N GLN A 336 9.26 7.80 -11.10
CA GLN A 336 8.86 7.81 -9.69
C GLN A 336 7.84 6.70 -9.41
N GLY A 337 8.07 5.96 -8.33
CA GLY A 337 7.21 4.83 -7.91
C GLY A 337 6.08 5.24 -6.97
N THR A 338 5.38 6.36 -7.26
CA THR A 338 4.20 6.80 -6.49
C THR A 338 3.07 5.78 -6.63
N LEU A 339 2.44 5.39 -5.52
CA LEU A 339 1.30 4.47 -5.49
C LEU A 339 -0.02 5.24 -5.33
N TYR A 340 -1.13 4.56 -5.65
CA TYR A 340 -2.47 5.15 -5.52
C TYR A 340 -2.80 5.60 -4.08
N PRO A 341 -2.51 4.84 -3.02
CA PRO A 341 -2.71 5.31 -1.64
C PRO A 341 -1.96 6.61 -1.32
N ASP A 342 -0.73 6.78 -1.81
CA ASP A 342 0.06 8.01 -1.60
C ASP A 342 -0.63 9.23 -2.21
N VAL A 343 -1.29 9.03 -3.37
CA VAL A 343 -2.06 10.09 -4.06
C VAL A 343 -3.29 10.48 -3.26
N VAL A 344 -4.03 9.49 -2.73
CA VAL A 344 -5.23 9.72 -1.93
C VAL A 344 -4.90 10.44 -0.62
N GLU A 345 -3.86 9.99 0.10
CA GLU A 345 -3.43 10.57 1.38
C GLU A 345 -2.92 12.01 1.21
N SER A 346 -2.27 12.32 0.09
CA SER A 346 -1.81 13.67 -0.21
C SER A 346 -2.91 14.66 -0.60
N GLY A 347 -4.18 14.24 -0.61
CA GLY A 347 -5.34 15.09 -0.83
C GLY A 347 -5.52 15.61 -2.27
N GLY A 348 -4.93 14.92 -3.25
CA GLY A 348 -5.20 15.16 -4.69
C GLY A 348 -4.79 16.54 -5.27
N GLY A 349 -4.43 17.53 -4.46
CA GLY A 349 -4.17 18.88 -4.95
C GLY A 349 -2.98 19.60 -4.33
N ALA A 350 -2.93 19.74 -3.02
CA ALA A 350 -1.85 20.47 -2.32
C ALA A 350 -0.64 19.58 -1.99
N GLY A 351 -0.87 18.28 -1.75
CA GLY A 351 0.20 17.30 -1.48
C GLY A 351 0.99 16.93 -2.72
N ALA A 352 0.35 16.89 -3.89
CA ALA A 352 1.06 16.70 -5.17
C ALA A 352 2.06 17.84 -5.46
N ALA A 353 1.76 19.05 -4.99
CA ALA A 353 2.71 20.18 -5.06
C ALA A 353 3.87 20.01 -4.06
N ASN A 354 3.64 19.42 -2.88
CA ASN A 354 4.70 19.11 -1.91
C ASN A 354 5.59 17.94 -2.37
N ILE A 355 5.01 16.90 -2.99
CA ILE A 355 5.79 15.82 -3.62
C ILE A 355 6.66 16.42 -4.75
N LYS A 356 6.11 17.32 -5.56
CA LYS A 356 6.90 18.06 -6.57
C LYS A 356 8.01 18.93 -5.98
N SER A 357 7.83 19.51 -4.78
CA SER A 357 8.86 20.37 -4.15
C SER A 357 10.00 19.58 -3.50
N HIS A 358 9.76 18.33 -3.08
CA HIS A 358 10.80 17.46 -2.51
C HIS A 358 11.63 16.73 -3.57
N HIS A 359 11.18 16.72 -4.84
CA HIS A 359 11.89 16.14 -5.98
C HIS A 359 12.46 17.19 -6.94
N ASN A 360 12.30 18.47 -6.66
CA ASN A 360 13.11 19.53 -7.24
C ASN A 360 14.48 19.50 -6.55
N VAL A 361 15.31 18.68 -7.09
CA VAL A 361 16.66 18.35 -6.72
C VAL A 361 17.50 19.65 -6.69
N GLY A 362 17.81 20.12 -5.47
CA GLY A 362 18.66 21.30 -5.31
C GLY A 362 20.09 20.99 -5.79
N GLY A 363 20.51 21.65 -6.85
CA GLY A 363 21.85 21.50 -7.44
C GLY A 363 21.85 21.42 -8.96
N LEU A 364 20.68 21.19 -9.59
CA LEU A 364 20.52 21.37 -11.03
C LEU A 364 20.32 22.86 -11.38
N PRO A 365 20.71 23.30 -12.59
CA PRO A 365 20.33 24.61 -13.09
C PRO A 365 18.82 24.82 -12.94
N GLU A 366 18.40 26.02 -12.49
CA GLU A 366 16.97 26.36 -12.23
C GLU A 366 16.05 26.16 -13.45
N ASP A 367 16.62 25.96 -14.63
CA ASP A 367 15.96 25.72 -15.91
C ASP A 367 15.80 24.23 -16.28
N MET A 368 16.39 23.29 -15.50
CA MET A 368 16.23 21.85 -15.72
C MET A 368 15.12 21.27 -14.83
N GLN A 369 13.89 21.26 -15.32
CA GLN A 369 12.77 20.55 -14.72
C GLN A 369 12.58 19.21 -15.41
N PHE A 370 12.71 18.10 -14.64
CA PHE A 370 12.31 16.79 -15.14
C PHE A 370 10.79 16.67 -15.16
N GLU A 371 10.28 16.06 -16.21
CA GLU A 371 8.92 15.55 -16.25
C GLU A 371 8.87 14.20 -15.56
N LEU A 372 7.92 14.04 -14.61
CA LEU A 372 7.78 12.80 -13.87
C LEU A 372 7.04 11.74 -14.69
N VAL A 373 7.57 10.52 -14.68
CA VAL A 373 6.91 9.32 -15.20
C VAL A 373 6.51 8.47 -14.00
N GLU A 374 5.22 8.38 -13.73
CA GLU A 374 4.65 7.70 -12.55
C GLU A 374 3.81 6.48 -12.96
N PRO A 375 4.44 5.34 -13.29
CA PRO A 375 3.75 4.18 -13.84
C PRO A 375 2.75 3.53 -12.88
N LEU A 376 2.95 3.69 -11.58
CA LEU A 376 2.20 3.00 -10.53
C LEU A 376 1.15 3.88 -9.86
N ARG A 377 0.97 5.13 -10.30
CA ARG A 377 0.16 6.15 -9.65
C ARG A 377 -1.31 5.74 -9.44
N THR A 378 -1.82 4.86 -10.29
CA THR A 378 -3.18 4.35 -10.23
C THR A 378 -3.30 2.99 -9.54
N LEU A 379 -2.21 2.42 -9.01
CA LEU A 379 -2.13 1.03 -8.56
C LEU A 379 -1.98 0.90 -7.06
N PHE A 380 -2.61 -0.13 -6.50
CA PHE A 380 -2.35 -0.60 -5.15
C PHE A 380 -1.11 -1.50 -5.12
N LYS A 381 -0.52 -1.70 -3.94
CA LYS A 381 0.74 -2.44 -3.80
C LYS A 381 0.66 -3.93 -4.18
N ASP A 382 -0.48 -4.56 -4.00
CA ASP A 382 -0.73 -5.93 -4.44
C ASP A 382 -0.82 -6.04 -5.96
N GLU A 383 -1.45 -5.06 -6.64
CA GLU A 383 -1.45 -4.96 -8.10
C GLU A 383 -0.04 -4.76 -8.64
N VAL A 384 0.77 -3.91 -8.01
CA VAL A 384 2.19 -3.71 -8.36
C VAL A 384 2.97 -5.02 -8.29
N ARG A 385 2.75 -5.83 -7.25
CA ARG A 385 3.39 -7.13 -7.13
C ARG A 385 2.94 -8.12 -8.21
N ALA A 386 1.64 -8.12 -8.53
CA ALA A 386 1.11 -8.95 -9.62
C ALA A 386 1.74 -8.57 -10.96
N ILE A 387 1.78 -7.28 -11.28
CA ILE A 387 2.44 -6.73 -12.48
C ILE A 387 3.93 -7.10 -12.51
N GLY A 388 4.63 -7.00 -11.38
CA GLY A 388 6.03 -7.40 -11.30
C GLY A 388 6.28 -8.86 -11.65
N ARG A 389 5.39 -9.77 -11.24
CA ARG A 389 5.44 -11.21 -11.62
C ARG A 389 5.22 -11.42 -13.10
N GLU A 390 4.20 -10.76 -13.68
CA GLU A 390 3.92 -10.84 -15.12
C GLU A 390 5.05 -10.27 -15.97
N LEU A 391 5.76 -9.25 -15.48
CA LEU A 391 6.96 -8.72 -16.12
C LEU A 391 8.20 -9.63 -15.95
N GLY A 392 8.07 -10.76 -15.26
CA GLY A 392 9.15 -11.73 -15.06
C GLY A 392 10.18 -11.34 -13.99
N LEU A 393 9.85 -10.40 -13.10
CA LEU A 393 10.74 -10.06 -12.00
C LEU A 393 10.88 -11.22 -10.99
N PRO A 394 12.07 -11.46 -10.43
CA PRO A 394 12.29 -12.51 -9.45
C PRO A 394 11.38 -12.37 -8.22
N GLU A 395 10.83 -13.50 -7.73
CA GLU A 395 9.99 -13.50 -6.53
C GLU A 395 10.70 -12.92 -5.31
N ALA A 396 12.01 -13.07 -5.22
CA ALA A 396 12.84 -12.45 -4.18
C ALA A 396 12.78 -10.91 -4.18
N ILE A 397 12.36 -10.28 -5.28
CA ILE A 397 12.15 -8.83 -5.40
C ILE A 397 10.67 -8.50 -5.20
N VAL A 398 9.77 -9.16 -5.93
CA VAL A 398 8.31 -8.85 -5.92
C VAL A 398 7.63 -9.27 -4.62
N GLY A 399 7.99 -10.43 -4.07
CA GLY A 399 7.48 -10.98 -2.81
C GLY A 399 8.16 -10.41 -1.56
N ARG A 400 9.12 -9.51 -1.74
CA ARG A 400 9.91 -8.95 -0.64
C ARG A 400 9.03 -8.27 0.41
N GLN A 401 9.32 -8.59 1.68
CA GLN A 401 8.73 -7.88 2.80
C GLN A 401 9.13 -6.40 2.77
N PRO A 402 8.29 -5.48 3.27
CA PRO A 402 8.65 -4.07 3.39
C PRO A 402 10.00 -3.89 4.09
N PHE A 403 10.81 -2.97 3.57
CA PHE A 403 12.08 -2.60 4.16
C PHE A 403 12.19 -1.07 4.16
N PRO A 404 12.58 -0.46 5.28
CA PRO A 404 12.55 1.00 5.40
C PRO A 404 13.61 1.64 4.51
N GLY A 405 13.33 2.84 4.00
CA GLY A 405 14.26 3.61 3.19
C GLY A 405 15.64 3.84 3.84
N PRO A 406 15.73 4.12 5.16
CA PRO A 406 17.00 4.21 5.87
C PRO A 406 17.74 2.88 6.04
N GLY A 407 17.19 1.78 5.57
CA GLY A 407 17.83 0.47 5.63
C GLY A 407 18.05 -0.03 7.05
N LEU A 408 19.17 -0.73 7.25
CA LEU A 408 19.59 -1.24 8.56
C LEU A 408 20.03 -0.13 9.52
N GLY A 409 20.22 1.11 9.06
CA GLY A 409 20.65 2.22 9.91
C GLY A 409 19.70 2.52 11.08
N ILE A 410 18.38 2.32 10.89
CA ILE A 410 17.36 2.49 11.94
C ILE A 410 17.01 1.17 12.66
N ARG A 411 17.79 0.13 12.43
CA ARG A 411 17.70 -1.15 13.15
C ARG A 411 18.93 -1.41 14.03
N ILE A 412 19.78 -0.40 14.18
CA ILE A 412 20.88 -0.37 15.14
C ILE A 412 20.55 0.69 16.18
N VAL A 413 20.11 0.26 17.36
CA VAL A 413 19.88 1.18 18.50
C VAL A 413 21.24 1.62 19.04
N GLY A 414 21.62 2.86 18.72
CA GLY A 414 22.93 3.42 18.95
C GLY A 414 23.61 3.89 17.65
N GLU A 415 24.91 4.20 17.73
CA GLU A 415 25.71 4.62 16.59
C GLU A 415 25.83 3.53 15.51
N VAL A 416 25.72 3.92 14.24
CA VAL A 416 25.90 3.03 13.09
C VAL A 416 27.38 2.92 12.73
N THR A 417 27.95 1.72 12.84
CA THR A 417 29.33 1.43 12.43
C THR A 417 29.38 0.23 11.49
N ARG A 418 30.45 0.08 10.72
CA ARG A 418 30.67 -1.09 9.83
C ARG A 418 30.55 -2.40 10.58
N GLU A 419 31.15 -2.49 11.76
CA GLU A 419 31.13 -3.69 12.61
C GLU A 419 29.71 -4.01 13.06
N ARG A 420 28.98 -3.02 13.56
CA ARG A 420 27.59 -3.18 14.00
C ARG A 420 26.64 -3.54 12.86
N LEU A 421 26.86 -2.98 11.67
CA LEU A 421 26.12 -3.35 10.45
C LEU A 421 26.37 -4.81 10.08
N GLU A 422 27.60 -5.28 10.14
CA GLU A 422 27.91 -6.67 9.79
C GLU A 422 27.25 -7.65 10.77
N ILE A 423 27.30 -7.36 12.08
CA ILE A 423 26.58 -8.14 13.10
C ILE A 423 25.08 -8.21 12.77
N LEU A 424 24.47 -7.08 12.46
CA LEU A 424 23.03 -7.02 12.15
C LEU A 424 22.69 -7.72 10.84
N ARG A 425 23.52 -7.57 9.79
CA ARG A 425 23.33 -8.27 8.50
C ARG A 425 23.32 -9.78 8.65
N GLU A 426 24.24 -10.34 9.42
CA GLU A 426 24.29 -11.77 9.67
C GLU A 426 23.05 -12.23 10.47
N ALA A 427 22.67 -11.51 11.53
CA ALA A 427 21.50 -11.84 12.32
C ALA A 427 20.21 -11.76 11.49
N ASP A 428 20.03 -10.71 10.69
CA ASP A 428 18.88 -10.55 9.78
C ASP A 428 18.83 -11.66 8.73
N ALA A 429 19.96 -12.02 8.14
CA ALA A 429 20.04 -13.10 7.14
C ALA A 429 19.63 -14.46 7.74
N ILE A 430 20.08 -14.77 8.96
CA ILE A 430 19.72 -16.00 9.67
C ILE A 430 18.23 -16.02 9.97
N ALA A 431 17.68 -14.94 10.53
CA ALA A 431 16.26 -14.86 10.85
C ALA A 431 15.40 -15.06 9.61
N ARG A 432 15.67 -14.35 8.52
CA ARG A 432 14.94 -14.51 7.25
C ARG A 432 15.04 -15.94 6.70
N ALA A 433 16.24 -16.53 6.69
CA ALA A 433 16.43 -17.88 6.17
C ALA A 433 15.61 -18.93 6.94
N GLU A 434 15.52 -18.81 8.27
CA GLU A 434 14.72 -19.76 9.08
C GLU A 434 13.21 -19.52 8.93
N LEU A 435 12.76 -18.26 8.75
CA LEU A 435 11.35 -17.95 8.47
C LEU A 435 10.92 -18.48 7.09
N THR A 436 11.71 -18.24 6.06
CA THR A 436 11.47 -18.79 4.70
C THR A 436 11.46 -20.32 4.72
N LYS A 437 12.43 -20.95 5.38
CA LYS A 437 12.47 -22.41 5.50
C LYS A 437 11.26 -23.00 6.24
N ALA A 438 10.67 -22.24 7.15
CA ALA A 438 9.46 -22.62 7.87
C ALA A 438 8.17 -22.32 7.08
N GLY A 439 8.26 -21.68 5.90
CA GLY A 439 7.09 -21.30 5.09
C GLY A 439 6.25 -20.15 5.66
N LEU A 440 6.85 -19.31 6.53
CA LEU A 440 6.13 -18.25 7.26
C LEU A 440 6.13 -16.90 6.55
N ASP A 441 6.75 -16.79 5.37
CA ASP A 441 6.88 -15.52 4.63
C ASP A 441 5.51 -14.90 4.27
N ALA A 442 4.50 -15.75 4.03
CA ALA A 442 3.15 -15.29 3.67
C ALA A 442 2.34 -14.79 4.89
N GLU A 443 2.68 -15.27 6.10
CA GLU A 443 1.95 -14.93 7.33
C GLU A 443 2.53 -13.70 8.02
N ILE A 444 3.77 -13.38 7.74
CA ILE A 444 4.52 -12.29 8.37
C ILE A 444 4.58 -11.10 7.41
N TRP A 445 3.96 -9.99 7.81
CA TRP A 445 4.07 -8.74 7.07
C TRP A 445 5.53 -8.26 6.99
N GLN A 446 6.20 -8.24 8.14
CA GLN A 446 7.58 -7.81 8.30
C GLN A 446 8.16 -8.40 9.59
N CYS A 447 9.45 -8.74 9.58
CA CYS A 447 10.18 -9.13 10.78
C CYS A 447 11.45 -8.28 10.93
N PRO A 448 11.35 -7.05 11.48
CA PRO A 448 12.53 -6.30 11.87
C PRO A 448 13.43 -7.09 12.82
N VAL A 449 14.72 -7.19 12.46
CA VAL A 449 15.78 -7.68 13.33
C VAL A 449 16.59 -6.46 13.78
N VAL A 450 16.70 -6.25 15.09
CA VAL A 450 17.25 -5.02 15.67
C VAL A 450 18.44 -5.34 16.55
N LEU A 451 19.53 -4.62 16.37
CA LEU A 451 20.73 -4.69 17.21
C LEU A 451 20.64 -3.65 18.32
N LEU A 452 20.61 -4.08 19.59
CA LEU A 452 20.74 -3.17 20.73
C LEU A 452 22.23 -2.89 20.97
N ALA A 453 22.82 -2.03 20.15
CA ALA A 453 24.26 -1.82 20.09
C ALA A 453 24.84 -1.15 21.34
N ASP A 454 24.05 -0.34 22.03
CA ASP A 454 24.48 0.34 23.26
C ASP A 454 24.18 -0.46 24.53
N VAL A 455 23.58 -1.66 24.39
CA VAL A 455 23.31 -2.60 25.49
C VAL A 455 24.36 -3.70 25.52
N ARG A 456 24.95 -3.94 26.70
CA ARG A 456 25.84 -5.08 26.94
C ARG A 456 25.12 -6.13 27.77
N SER A 457 24.93 -7.29 27.18
CA SER A 457 24.36 -8.49 27.83
C SER A 457 25.47 -9.40 28.33
N VAL A 458 25.30 -9.94 29.53
CA VAL A 458 26.21 -10.95 30.07
C VAL A 458 25.80 -12.32 29.56
N GLY A 459 26.74 -13.07 29.04
CA GLY A 459 26.60 -14.45 28.60
C GLY A 459 27.63 -15.36 29.23
N VAL A 460 27.44 -16.64 29.10
CA VAL A 460 28.45 -17.68 29.41
C VAL A 460 28.61 -18.52 28.16
N GLN A 461 29.81 -18.51 27.58
CA GLN A 461 30.20 -19.32 26.44
C GLN A 461 31.46 -20.07 26.79
N GLY A 462 31.38 -21.42 26.81
CA GLY A 462 32.41 -22.23 27.41
C GLY A 462 32.52 -22.00 28.92
N ASP A 463 33.71 -21.92 29.46
CA ASP A 463 33.97 -21.74 30.91
C ASP A 463 34.09 -20.25 31.33
N GLY A 464 33.85 -19.31 30.42
CA GLY A 464 34.06 -17.88 30.64
C GLY A 464 32.81 -17.01 30.52
N ARG A 465 32.80 -15.87 31.25
CA ARG A 465 31.80 -14.82 31.00
C ARG A 465 32.11 -14.10 29.69
N THR A 466 31.06 -13.89 28.90
CA THR A 466 31.11 -13.08 27.69
C THR A 466 30.20 -11.87 27.82
N TYR A 467 30.58 -10.80 27.09
CA TYR A 467 29.79 -9.60 27.01
C TYR A 467 29.46 -9.36 25.52
N GLY A 468 28.20 -9.47 25.19
CA GLY A 468 27.72 -9.31 23.81
C GLY A 468 26.51 -8.40 23.73
N HIS A 469 26.02 -8.22 22.51
CA HIS A 469 24.82 -7.44 22.23
C HIS A 469 23.58 -8.34 22.19
N PRO A 470 22.42 -7.84 22.64
CA PRO A 470 21.14 -8.49 22.34
C PRO A 470 20.68 -8.17 20.91
N ILE A 471 20.06 -9.18 20.28
CA ILE A 471 19.28 -9.02 19.06
C ILE A 471 17.80 -9.12 19.42
N VAL A 472 16.99 -8.19 18.91
CA VAL A 472 15.53 -8.22 19.02
C VAL A 472 14.93 -8.75 17.72
N LEU A 473 14.00 -9.69 17.84
CA LEU A 473 13.12 -10.13 16.75
C LEU A 473 11.76 -9.48 16.94
N ARG A 474 11.25 -8.82 15.90
CA ARG A 474 9.92 -8.19 15.91
C ARG A 474 9.07 -8.69 14.73
N PRO A 475 8.62 -9.96 14.75
CA PRO A 475 7.71 -10.46 13.73
C PRO A 475 6.32 -9.81 13.93
N VAL A 476 5.79 -9.19 12.89
CA VAL A 476 4.46 -8.56 12.91
C VAL A 476 3.62 -9.02 11.73
N SER A 477 2.33 -9.18 11.99
CA SER A 477 1.29 -9.41 11.00
C SER A 477 0.44 -8.15 10.88
N SER A 478 0.17 -7.72 9.66
CA SER A 478 -0.64 -6.55 9.33
C SER A 478 -1.24 -6.72 7.95
N GLU A 479 -2.32 -5.99 7.65
CA GLU A 479 -2.88 -5.91 6.30
C GLU A 479 -2.49 -4.59 5.60
N ASP A 480 -2.37 -3.50 6.36
CA ASP A 480 -2.22 -2.14 5.85
C ASP A 480 -1.06 -1.35 6.48
N ALA A 481 -0.32 -1.95 7.40
CA ALA A 481 0.71 -1.32 8.24
C ALA A 481 0.20 -0.22 9.19
N MET A 482 -1.07 0.16 9.17
CA MET A 482 -1.64 1.15 10.11
C MET A 482 -1.80 0.54 11.49
N THR A 483 -2.32 -0.69 11.54
CA THR A 483 -2.37 -1.53 12.73
C THR A 483 -1.57 -2.80 12.52
N ALA A 484 -0.93 -3.30 13.55
CA ALA A 484 -0.20 -4.57 13.50
C ALA A 484 -0.24 -5.27 14.84
N ASP A 485 -0.30 -6.59 14.81
CA ASP A 485 -0.07 -7.42 15.99
C ASP A 485 1.22 -8.22 15.82
N TRP A 486 1.84 -8.63 16.93
CA TRP A 486 3.01 -9.48 16.85
C TRP A 486 2.61 -10.88 16.38
N THR A 487 3.40 -11.45 15.47
CA THR A 487 3.18 -12.79 14.92
C THR A 487 3.64 -13.84 15.92
N ARG A 488 2.77 -14.81 16.24
CA ARG A 488 3.08 -15.92 17.15
C ARG A 488 3.88 -16.98 16.41
N LEU A 489 5.19 -16.78 16.31
CA LEU A 489 6.05 -17.75 15.67
C LEU A 489 6.05 -19.09 16.43
N PRO A 490 6.12 -20.24 15.75
CA PRO A 490 6.34 -21.54 16.39
C PRO A 490 7.61 -21.52 17.26
N TYR A 491 7.53 -22.09 18.47
CA TYR A 491 8.66 -22.07 19.41
C TYR A 491 9.91 -22.78 18.89
N ASP A 492 9.77 -23.80 18.05
CA ASP A 492 10.89 -24.48 17.41
C ASP A 492 11.61 -23.59 16.39
N VAL A 493 10.88 -22.74 15.66
CA VAL A 493 11.45 -21.75 14.75
C VAL A 493 12.20 -20.67 15.54
N LEU A 494 11.58 -20.13 16.62
CA LEU A 494 12.25 -19.19 17.52
C LEU A 494 13.53 -19.77 18.13
N SER A 495 13.46 -21.03 18.58
CA SER A 495 14.63 -21.72 19.11
C SER A 495 15.76 -21.87 18.08
N LYS A 496 15.43 -22.22 16.83
CA LYS A 496 16.41 -22.33 15.73
C LYS A 496 17.05 -20.98 15.41
N ILE A 497 16.24 -19.93 15.28
CA ILE A 497 16.74 -18.57 15.01
C ILE A 497 17.69 -18.14 16.15
N SER A 498 17.26 -18.27 17.40
CA SER A 498 18.06 -17.89 18.57
C SER A 498 19.38 -18.66 18.64
N ASN A 499 19.32 -19.98 18.48
CA ASN A 499 20.52 -20.83 18.54
C ASN A 499 21.50 -20.49 17.41
N ARG A 500 20.99 -20.28 16.18
CA ARG A 500 21.84 -19.93 15.06
C ARG A 500 22.48 -18.55 15.26
N ILE A 501 21.70 -17.54 15.63
CA ILE A 501 22.23 -16.17 15.83
C ILE A 501 23.30 -16.18 16.92
N THR A 502 23.06 -16.80 18.07
CA THR A 502 24.03 -16.81 19.18
C THR A 502 25.27 -17.67 18.93
N ASN A 503 25.22 -18.63 18.00
CA ASN A 503 26.35 -19.48 17.65
C ASN A 503 27.13 -18.98 16.42
N GLU A 504 26.45 -18.36 15.44
CA GLU A 504 27.04 -18.01 14.16
C GLU A 504 27.41 -16.52 14.10
N VAL A 505 26.71 -15.63 14.84
CA VAL A 505 26.95 -14.20 14.81
C VAL A 505 27.88 -13.79 15.95
N ARG A 506 29.02 -13.21 15.58
CA ARG A 506 30.01 -12.73 16.54
C ARG A 506 29.42 -11.62 17.43
N ASP A 507 29.86 -11.56 18.68
CA ASP A 507 29.47 -10.53 19.68
C ASP A 507 27.98 -10.45 20.01
N VAL A 508 27.20 -11.48 19.66
CA VAL A 508 25.80 -11.65 20.05
C VAL A 508 25.67 -12.82 21.01
N ASN A 509 25.07 -12.58 22.16
CA ASN A 509 24.88 -13.62 23.19
C ASN A 509 23.44 -13.74 23.69
N ARG A 510 22.49 -12.98 23.10
CA ARG A 510 21.09 -12.99 23.50
C ARG A 510 20.17 -12.63 22.34
N VAL A 511 19.05 -13.34 22.23
CA VAL A 511 17.95 -13.01 21.34
C VAL A 511 16.70 -12.80 22.19
N VAL A 512 15.94 -11.74 21.92
CA VAL A 512 14.68 -11.39 22.58
C VAL A 512 13.58 -11.22 21.54
N LEU A 513 12.33 -11.45 21.96
CA LEU A 513 11.15 -11.30 21.12
C LEU A 513 10.35 -10.09 21.58
N ASP A 514 10.03 -9.17 20.68
CA ASP A 514 9.13 -8.06 20.93
C ASP A 514 7.68 -8.49 20.64
N VAL A 515 6.84 -8.44 21.68
CA VAL A 515 5.44 -8.88 21.67
C VAL A 515 4.45 -7.71 21.69
N THR A 516 4.90 -6.52 21.31
CA THR A 516 4.10 -5.29 21.35
C THR A 516 3.28 -5.12 20.08
N SER A 517 2.00 -4.81 20.21
CA SER A 517 1.13 -4.45 19.09
C SER A 517 1.37 -3.00 18.61
N LYS A 518 0.88 -2.67 17.41
CA LYS A 518 0.78 -1.29 16.91
C LYS A 518 -0.70 -0.90 16.77
N PRO A 519 -1.21 0.13 17.46
CA PRO A 519 -0.55 0.82 18.56
C PRO A 519 -0.35 -0.06 19.80
N PRO A 520 0.44 0.32 20.83
CA PRO A 520 1.15 1.59 20.98
C PRO A 520 2.54 1.64 20.34
N GLY A 521 3.14 0.50 20.03
CA GLY A 521 4.44 0.46 19.37
C GLY A 521 4.35 0.77 17.88
N THR A 522 5.47 1.14 17.25
CA THR A 522 5.62 1.19 15.79
C THR A 522 6.11 -0.15 15.26
N ILE A 523 6.10 -0.37 13.94
CA ILE A 523 6.68 -1.59 13.35
C ILE A 523 8.21 -1.54 13.47
N GLU A 524 8.85 -0.47 13.00
CA GLU A 524 10.27 -0.25 13.24
C GLU A 524 10.52 0.25 14.67
N TRP A 525 11.71 -0.01 15.21
CA TRP A 525 12.09 0.40 16.58
C TRP A 525 12.59 1.85 16.65
N GLU A 526 13.28 2.32 15.58
CA GLU A 526 13.76 3.70 15.44
C GLU A 526 13.15 4.41 14.23
#